data_46a7edb269e5ae6f38956588f9b0125d
#
_entry.id   46a7edb269e5ae6f38956588f9b0125d
#
_cell.length_a   1.000
_cell.length_b   1.000
_cell.length_c   1.000
_cell.angle_alpha   90.00
_cell.angle_beta   90.00
_cell.angle_gamma   90.00
#
_symmetry.space_group_name_H-M   'P 1'
#
loop_
_entity.id
_entity.type
_entity.pdbx_description
1 polymer ?
#
loop_
_entity_poly.entity_id
_entity_poly.type
_entity_poly.pdbx_seq_one_letter_code
_entity_poly.pdbx_strand_id
1 'polypeptide(L)'
;MRTVSNFREWAYEKAIECNDFRRVHDNICCHFFERNTILVNLKNGKTWVAVCHESDNFDSNIGMGVAFARFLGEEIPVERKEVNLSSLRYGDQFSIKDSKYTYIFVAREPVVNRYIFVNEQTMDICSTLCNMRVYTA
;
A
#
# COMPACT_ATOMS: atom_id res chain seq x y z
N MET A 1 -1.21 8.76 -5.35
CA MET A 1 -0.99 7.31 -5.15
C MET A 1 -1.59 6.89 -3.83
N ARG A 2 -2.39 5.84 -3.84
CA ARG A 2 -3.02 5.31 -2.63
C ARG A 2 -2.03 4.48 -1.82
N THR A 3 -1.97 4.69 -0.51
CA THR A 3 -1.12 3.90 0.39
C THR A 3 -1.95 3.23 1.48
N VAL A 4 -1.48 2.09 1.96
CA VAL A 4 -2.08 1.34 3.06
C VAL A 4 -1.00 0.95 4.07
N SER A 5 -1.38 0.74 5.31
CA SER A 5 -0.43 0.33 6.36
C SER A 5 -0.04 -1.14 6.24
N ASN A 6 -0.92 -1.97 5.70
CA ASN A 6 -0.71 -3.41 5.54
C ASN A 6 -1.36 -3.87 4.23
N PHE A 7 -0.54 -4.15 3.23
CA PHE A 7 -1.02 -4.56 1.90
C PHE A 7 -1.76 -5.91 1.96
N ARG A 8 -1.23 -6.87 2.73
CA ARG A 8 -1.82 -8.20 2.85
C ARG A 8 -3.23 -8.12 3.45
N GLU A 9 -3.41 -7.33 4.49
CA GLU A 9 -4.71 -7.11 5.12
C GLU A 9 -5.69 -6.48 4.14
N TRP A 10 -5.26 -5.46 3.41
CA TRP A 10 -6.07 -4.84 2.36
C TRP A 10 -6.51 -5.86 1.32
N ALA A 11 -5.56 -6.68 0.83
CA ALA A 11 -5.86 -7.68 -0.19
C ALA A 11 -6.82 -8.75 0.33
N TYR A 12 -6.68 -9.17 1.58
CA TYR A 12 -7.58 -10.15 2.20
C TYR A 12 -9.00 -9.61 2.35
N GLU A 13 -9.16 -8.35 2.72
CA GLU A 13 -10.47 -7.69 2.78
C GLU A 13 -11.11 -7.63 1.40
N LYS A 14 -10.33 -7.31 0.37
CA LYS A 14 -10.80 -7.35 -1.03
C LYS A 14 -11.18 -8.74 -1.47
N ALA A 15 -10.46 -9.77 -1.05
CA ALA A 15 -10.82 -11.16 -1.36
C ALA A 15 -12.16 -11.55 -0.74
N ILE A 16 -12.45 -11.10 0.49
CA ILE A 16 -13.76 -11.30 1.13
C ILE A 16 -14.85 -10.62 0.32
N GLU A 17 -14.65 -9.37 -0.07
CA GLU A 17 -15.58 -8.63 -0.93
C GLU A 17 -15.81 -9.35 -2.27
N CYS A 18 -14.76 -9.92 -2.86
CA CYS A 18 -14.84 -10.69 -4.09
C CYS A 18 -15.71 -11.93 -3.92
N ASN A 19 -15.52 -12.67 -2.85
CA ASN A 19 -16.32 -13.86 -2.57
C ASN A 19 -17.80 -13.51 -2.36
N ASP A 20 -18.09 -12.42 -1.65
CA ASP A 20 -19.45 -11.94 -1.44
C ASP A 20 -20.10 -11.51 -2.76
N PHE A 21 -19.35 -10.80 -3.62
CA PHE A 21 -19.81 -10.40 -4.95
C PHE A 21 -20.13 -11.62 -5.83
N ARG A 22 -19.29 -12.64 -5.83
CA ARG A 22 -19.46 -13.85 -6.63
C ARG A 22 -20.65 -14.70 -6.20
N ARG A 23 -21.06 -14.62 -4.94
CA ARG A 23 -22.27 -15.30 -4.46
C ARG A 23 -23.53 -14.77 -5.14
N VAL A 24 -23.54 -13.47 -5.47
CA VAL A 24 -24.66 -12.81 -6.12
C VAL A 24 -24.51 -12.83 -7.65
N HIS A 25 -23.27 -12.79 -8.15
CA HIS A 25 -22.96 -12.75 -9.57
C HIS A 25 -22.21 -14.01 -9.99
N ASP A 26 -22.94 -15.08 -10.28
CA ASP A 26 -22.37 -16.39 -10.61
C ASP A 26 -21.64 -16.46 -11.96
N ASN A 27 -21.80 -15.42 -12.78
CA ASN A 27 -21.06 -15.28 -14.04
C ASN A 27 -19.60 -14.83 -13.85
N ILE A 28 -19.21 -14.45 -12.64
CA ILE A 28 -17.82 -14.08 -12.31
C ILE A 28 -17.14 -15.29 -11.66
N CYS A 29 -16.12 -15.81 -12.35
CA CYS A 29 -15.36 -16.97 -11.89
C CYS A 29 -13.92 -16.55 -11.56
N CYS A 30 -13.34 -17.23 -10.58
CA CYS A 30 -11.95 -17.02 -10.19
C CYS A 30 -11.17 -18.31 -10.45
N HIS A 31 -10.09 -18.21 -11.22
CA HIS A 31 -9.20 -19.32 -11.52
C HIS A 31 -7.79 -19.03 -11.08
N PHE A 32 -7.10 -20.06 -10.63
CA PHE A 32 -5.68 -19.97 -10.28
C PHE A 32 -4.91 -20.87 -11.25
N PHE A 33 -3.94 -20.27 -11.91
CA PHE A 33 -3.06 -21.00 -12.83
C PHE A 33 -1.61 -20.60 -12.56
N GLU A 34 -0.82 -21.53 -12.08
CA GLU A 34 0.55 -21.30 -11.62
C GLU A 34 0.55 -20.20 -10.55
N ARG A 35 1.16 -19.05 -10.84
CA ARG A 35 1.25 -17.91 -9.92
C ARG A 35 0.29 -16.78 -10.30
N ASN A 36 -0.67 -17.09 -11.16
CA ASN A 36 -1.63 -16.10 -11.66
C ASN A 36 -3.00 -16.34 -11.04
N THR A 37 -3.68 -15.25 -10.71
CA THR A 37 -5.09 -15.26 -10.35
C THR A 37 -5.87 -14.56 -11.46
N ILE A 38 -6.89 -15.22 -11.99
CA ILE A 38 -7.65 -14.73 -13.13
C ILE A 38 -9.13 -14.66 -12.76
N LEU A 39 -9.70 -13.45 -12.76
CA LEU A 39 -11.14 -13.28 -12.71
C LEU A 39 -11.67 -13.21 -14.14
N VAL A 40 -12.74 -13.97 -14.41
CA VAL A 40 -13.34 -14.04 -15.72
C VAL A 40 -14.82 -13.71 -15.62
N ASN A 41 -15.29 -12.82 -16.48
CA ASN A 41 -16.71 -12.61 -16.68
C ASN A 41 -17.18 -13.51 -17.82
N LEU A 42 -17.91 -14.57 -17.48
CA LEU A 42 -18.36 -15.58 -18.45
C LEU A 42 -19.34 -15.04 -19.49
N LYS A 43 -20.00 -13.91 -19.20
CA LYS A 43 -20.95 -13.29 -20.15
C LYS A 43 -20.27 -12.63 -21.33
N ASN A 44 -19.10 -12.00 -21.10
CA ASN A 44 -18.41 -11.23 -22.14
C ASN A 44 -16.97 -11.66 -22.38
N GLY A 45 -16.46 -12.63 -21.61
CA GLY A 45 -15.09 -13.12 -21.74
C GLY A 45 -14.00 -12.20 -21.22
N LYS A 46 -14.36 -11.05 -20.61
CA LYS A 46 -13.36 -10.14 -20.02
C LYS A 46 -12.66 -10.79 -18.85
N THR A 47 -11.37 -10.52 -18.73
CA THR A 47 -10.52 -11.05 -17.67
C THR A 47 -9.77 -9.95 -16.94
N TRP A 48 -9.50 -10.19 -15.67
CA TRP A 48 -8.67 -9.34 -14.81
C TRP A 48 -7.66 -10.23 -14.11
N VAL A 49 -6.38 -9.92 -14.25
CA VAL A 49 -5.29 -10.80 -13.85
C VAL A 49 -4.45 -10.16 -12.76
N ALA A 50 -4.09 -10.95 -11.75
CA ALA A 50 -3.06 -10.62 -10.77
C ALA A 50 -1.93 -11.63 -10.91
N VAL A 51 -0.71 -11.15 -11.10
CA VAL A 51 0.49 -11.99 -11.25
C VAL A 51 1.31 -11.89 -9.98
N CYS A 52 1.64 -13.05 -9.38
CA CYS A 52 2.54 -13.10 -8.24
C CYS A 52 3.99 -13.04 -8.76
N HIS A 53 4.79 -12.13 -8.18
CA HIS A 53 6.20 -12.01 -8.53
C HIS A 53 6.96 -13.29 -8.13
N GLU A 54 7.97 -13.68 -8.91
CA GLU A 54 8.74 -14.90 -8.66
C GLU A 54 9.41 -14.96 -7.29
N SER A 55 9.80 -13.80 -6.75
CA SER A 55 10.43 -13.69 -5.43
C SER A 55 9.45 -13.81 -4.27
N ASP A 56 8.15 -13.72 -4.53
CA ASP A 56 7.11 -13.79 -3.49
C ASP A 56 6.52 -15.18 -3.40
N ASN A 57 6.07 -15.55 -2.20
CA ASN A 57 5.25 -16.74 -2.02
C ASN A 57 3.85 -16.47 -2.55
N PHE A 58 3.35 -17.40 -3.36
CA PHE A 58 1.99 -17.26 -3.90
C PHE A 58 0.95 -17.38 -2.78
N ASP A 59 0.04 -16.40 -2.72
CA ASP A 59 -1.09 -16.38 -1.82
C ASP A 59 -2.36 -16.13 -2.65
N SER A 60 -3.23 -17.11 -2.69
CA SER A 60 -4.47 -17.05 -3.50
C SER A 60 -5.39 -15.91 -3.08
N ASN A 61 -5.45 -15.59 -1.78
CA ASN A 61 -6.28 -14.48 -1.28
C ASN A 61 -5.74 -13.13 -1.70
N ILE A 62 -4.43 -12.95 -1.68
CA ILE A 62 -3.80 -11.72 -2.19
C ILE A 62 -4.08 -11.58 -3.68
N GLY A 63 -3.89 -12.64 -4.45
CA GLY A 63 -4.17 -12.65 -5.89
C GLY A 63 -5.63 -12.32 -6.19
N MET A 64 -6.55 -12.93 -5.47
CA MET A 64 -7.99 -12.65 -5.63
C MET A 64 -8.33 -11.21 -5.30
N GLY A 65 -7.79 -10.66 -4.21
CA GLY A 65 -8.02 -9.28 -3.80
C GLY A 65 -7.52 -8.28 -4.83
N VAL A 66 -6.31 -8.49 -5.36
CA VAL A 66 -5.73 -7.63 -6.40
C VAL A 66 -6.53 -7.72 -7.70
N ALA A 67 -6.87 -8.92 -8.15
CA ALA A 67 -7.67 -9.10 -9.36
C ALA A 67 -9.05 -8.44 -9.23
N PHE A 68 -9.68 -8.58 -8.06
CA PHE A 68 -10.98 -7.95 -7.81
C PHE A 68 -10.90 -6.42 -7.79
N ALA A 69 -9.85 -5.86 -7.20
CA ALA A 69 -9.64 -4.41 -7.24
C ALA A 69 -9.50 -3.91 -8.68
N ARG A 70 -8.78 -4.64 -9.53
CA ARG A 70 -8.69 -4.33 -10.97
C ARG A 70 -10.04 -4.43 -11.67
N PHE A 71 -10.83 -5.45 -11.32
CA PHE A 71 -12.21 -5.59 -11.80
C PHE A 71 -13.06 -4.35 -11.45
N LEU A 72 -12.92 -3.83 -10.23
CA LEU A 72 -13.63 -2.64 -9.78
C LEU A 72 -13.08 -1.34 -10.38
N GLY A 73 -11.92 -1.38 -11.04
CA GLY A 73 -11.25 -0.18 -11.54
C GLY A 73 -10.56 0.64 -10.45
N GLU A 74 -10.31 0.03 -9.31
CA GLU A 74 -9.62 0.69 -8.19
C GLU A 74 -8.10 0.66 -8.39
N GLU A 75 -7.43 1.69 -7.88
CA GLU A 75 -5.97 1.72 -7.84
C GLU A 75 -5.44 0.70 -6.83
N ILE A 76 -4.42 -0.06 -7.23
CA ILE A 76 -3.75 -1.00 -6.32
C ILE A 76 -2.87 -0.19 -5.38
N PRO A 77 -3.10 -0.26 -4.05
CA PRO A 77 -2.33 0.54 -3.11
C PRO A 77 -0.91 0.02 -2.94
N VAL A 78 -0.04 0.90 -2.44
CA VAL A 78 1.33 0.59 -2.05
C VAL A 78 1.41 0.54 -0.54
N GLU A 79 2.11 -0.45 0.00
CA GLU A 79 2.33 -0.56 1.44
C GLU A 79 3.29 0.52 1.91
N ARG A 80 2.91 1.20 3.01
CA ARG A 80 3.78 2.15 3.67
C ARG A 80 4.90 1.42 4.36
N LYS A 81 6.13 1.88 4.15
CA LYS A 81 7.29 1.42 4.90
C LYS A 81 7.39 2.19 6.21
N GLU A 82 7.48 1.47 7.33
CA GLU A 82 7.74 2.07 8.64
C GLU A 82 9.24 2.08 8.88
N VAL A 83 9.80 3.27 9.10
CA VAL A 83 11.23 3.47 9.32
C VAL A 83 11.43 4.41 10.50
N ASN A 84 12.64 4.37 11.09
CA ASN A 84 13.01 5.35 12.11
C ASN A 84 13.40 6.68 11.45
N LEU A 85 13.09 7.78 12.12
CA LEU A 85 13.45 9.11 11.64
C LEU A 85 14.95 9.24 11.38
N SER A 86 15.78 8.57 12.18
CA SER A 86 17.23 8.53 12.04
C SER A 86 17.74 7.88 10.75
N SER A 87 16.91 7.10 10.07
CA SER A 87 17.27 6.44 8.81
C SER A 87 17.03 7.31 7.58
N LEU A 88 16.35 8.44 7.73
CA LEU A 88 16.03 9.32 6.63
C LEU A 88 17.23 10.17 6.23
N ARG A 89 17.25 10.58 4.96
CA ARG A 89 18.25 11.47 4.37
C ARG A 89 17.58 12.74 3.90
N TYR A 90 18.39 13.77 3.67
CA TYR A 90 17.91 15.03 3.12
C TYR A 90 17.05 14.79 1.88
N GLY A 91 15.86 15.38 1.89
CA GLY A 91 14.94 15.31 0.78
C GLY A 91 13.96 14.14 0.83
N ASP A 92 14.12 13.20 1.77
CA ASP A 92 13.20 12.08 1.92
C ASP A 92 11.83 12.57 2.39
N GLN A 93 10.79 12.15 1.69
CA GLN A 93 9.41 12.44 2.07
C GLN A 93 8.91 11.37 3.03
N PHE A 94 8.21 11.80 4.08
CA PHE A 94 7.62 10.89 5.05
C PHE A 94 6.31 11.41 5.60
N SER A 95 5.55 10.55 6.24
CA SER A 95 4.34 10.90 6.97
C SER A 95 4.43 10.40 8.41
N ILE A 96 3.68 11.02 9.30
CA ILE A 96 3.58 10.64 10.71
C ILE A 96 2.22 9.99 10.93
N LYS A 97 2.17 8.96 11.77
CA LYS A 97 0.93 8.27 12.11
C LYS A 97 -0.13 9.27 12.60
N ASP A 98 -1.35 9.11 12.08
CA ASP A 98 -2.50 9.94 12.42
C ASP A 98 -2.38 11.41 12.01
N SER A 99 -1.36 11.77 11.23
CA SER A 99 -1.21 13.10 10.65
C SER A 99 -1.65 13.11 9.20
N LYS A 100 -2.36 14.18 8.82
CA LYS A 100 -2.79 14.39 7.42
C LYS A 100 -1.70 15.03 6.56
N TYR A 101 -0.60 15.46 7.18
CA TYR A 101 0.48 16.17 6.49
C TYR A 101 1.56 15.23 6.01
N THR A 102 2.28 15.67 4.98
CA THR A 102 3.54 15.08 4.55
C THR A 102 4.69 16.01 4.88
N TYR A 103 5.85 15.42 5.12
CA TYR A 103 7.04 16.15 5.57
C TYR A 103 8.23 15.77 4.71
N ILE A 104 9.20 16.71 4.62
CA ILE A 104 10.50 16.49 3.98
C ILE A 104 11.57 16.54 5.06
N PHE A 105 12.38 15.49 5.15
CA PHE A 105 13.50 15.46 6.08
C PHE A 105 14.60 16.40 5.61
N VAL A 106 15.12 17.24 6.52
CA VAL A 106 16.15 18.21 6.22
C VAL A 106 17.50 17.80 6.79
N ALA A 107 17.57 17.61 8.11
CA ALA A 107 18.84 17.33 8.74
C ALA A 107 18.67 16.72 10.13
N ARG A 108 19.74 16.10 10.60
CA ARG A 108 19.93 15.71 11.99
C ARG A 108 21.01 16.60 12.58
N GLU A 109 20.70 17.30 13.65
CA GLU A 109 21.66 18.14 14.35
C GLU A 109 22.47 17.25 15.31
N PRO A 110 23.78 17.07 15.07
CA PRO A 110 24.53 16.00 15.75
C PRO A 110 24.79 16.26 17.25
N VAL A 111 24.88 17.50 17.67
CA VAL A 111 25.24 17.83 19.08
C VAL A 111 24.08 17.52 20.03
N VAL A 112 22.86 17.92 19.68
CA VAL A 112 21.68 17.73 20.50
C VAL A 112 20.77 16.61 20.00
N ASN A 113 21.15 15.95 18.93
CA ASN A 113 20.40 14.84 18.36
C ASN A 113 18.97 15.24 17.94
N ARG A 114 18.84 16.44 17.38
CA ARG A 114 17.56 16.98 16.92
C ARG A 114 17.35 16.65 15.46
N TYR A 115 16.14 16.20 15.12
CA TYR A 115 15.74 15.96 13.74
C TYR A 115 14.93 17.14 13.23
N ILE A 116 15.31 17.67 12.08
CA ILE A 116 14.70 18.86 11.47
C ILE A 116 14.02 18.46 10.18
N PHE A 117 12.77 18.86 10.01
CA PHE A 117 11.98 18.55 8.81
C PHE A 117 11.01 19.70 8.51
N VAL A 118 10.48 19.73 7.30
CA VAL A 118 9.57 20.77 6.83
C VAL A 118 8.21 20.14 6.50
N ASN A 119 7.14 20.76 7.00
CA ASN A 119 5.77 20.41 6.61
C ASN A 119 5.53 20.92 5.18
N GLU A 120 5.28 20.04 4.25
CA GLU A 120 5.11 20.40 2.84
C GLU A 120 3.86 21.25 2.58
N GLN A 121 2.81 21.09 3.36
CA GLN A 121 1.56 21.82 3.18
C GLN A 121 1.59 23.21 3.77
N THR A 122 2.19 23.37 4.96
CA THR A 122 2.26 24.64 5.66
C THR A 122 3.58 25.37 5.47
N MET A 123 4.61 24.69 4.98
CA MET A 123 5.99 25.18 4.85
C MET A 123 6.65 25.52 6.19
N ASP A 124 6.07 25.06 7.30
CA ASP A 124 6.66 25.26 8.62
C ASP A 124 7.86 24.36 8.85
N ILE A 125 8.88 24.91 9.51
CA ILE A 125 10.03 24.12 9.96
C ILE A 125 9.67 23.47 11.28
N CYS A 126 9.82 22.15 11.33
CA CYS A 126 9.52 21.33 12.50
C CYS A 126 10.80 20.69 13.04
N SER A 127 10.81 20.38 14.33
CA SER A 127 11.92 19.64 14.91
C SER A 127 11.46 18.76 16.06
N THR A 128 12.20 17.69 16.31
CA THR A 128 11.95 16.78 17.43
C THR A 128 13.26 16.18 17.93
N LEU A 129 13.32 15.91 19.22
CA LEU A 129 14.41 15.16 19.82
C LEU A 129 14.14 13.65 19.83
N CYS A 130 12.90 13.25 19.50
CA CYS A 130 12.48 11.86 19.51
C CYS A 130 12.82 11.18 18.17
N ASN A 131 13.51 10.03 18.23
CA ASN A 131 13.71 9.18 17.06
C ASN A 131 12.45 8.33 16.86
N MET A 132 11.40 8.99 16.36
CA MET A 132 10.11 8.33 16.18
C MET A 132 10.07 7.48 14.92
N ARG A 133 9.12 6.57 14.86
CA ARG A 133 8.81 5.82 13.65
C ARG A 133 7.91 6.64 12.73
N VAL A 134 8.29 6.67 11.46
CA VAL A 134 7.57 7.40 10.41
C VAL A 134 7.34 6.49 9.22
N TYR A 135 6.53 6.93 8.27
CA TYR A 135 6.14 6.12 7.12
C TYR A 135 6.67 6.74 5.84
N THR A 136 7.29 5.90 5.00
CA THR A 136 7.68 6.24 3.63
C THR A 136 6.86 5.42 2.65
N ALA A 137 6.71 5.92 1.46
CA ALA A 137 6.04 5.17 0.40
C ALA A 137 6.96 4.14 -0.23
#